data_c3956cac6fafb042539fd9739609ee4e
#
_entry.id   c3956cac6fafb042539fd9739609ee4e
#
_cell.length_a   1.000
_cell.length_b   1.000
_cell.length_c   1.000
_cell.angle_alpha   90.00
_cell.angle_beta   90.00
_cell.angle_gamma   90.00
#
_symmetry.space_group_name_H-M   'P 1'
#
loop_
_entity.id
_entity.type
_entity.pdbx_description
1 polymer ?
#
loop_
_entity_poly.entity_id
_entity_poly.type
_entity_poly.pdbx_seq_one_letter_code
_entity_poly.pdbx_strand_id
1 'polypeptide(L)'
;MTEGPLSARVQREQDAFNDGLQRDGYMRLFEHTSHLFLQRRARIVQNELKHAQDKNVLELGSISWKSWIEDNGIKPRNLYCINISQEEINLGKESEHLSKVKPHFILMDAHNLDFEDDSFDFVYGCAILHHLDYSRALDEIYRVLKPGGKILFAEPLGINPIAKLVRVMTPFARTIDEKPLMFKELLELEKKFNTSHYYEEFLSVPLGVISGIFFNNPNNWLTRLAFNLDLSLNRMFPFLRYLFRHVLIVGTRK
;
A
#
# COMPACT_ATOMS: atom_id res chain seq x y z
N MET A 1 -34.18 2.09 1.96
CA MET A 1 -33.06 2.41 1.04
C MET A 1 -32.41 1.09 0.72
N THR A 2 -32.46 0.64 -0.52
CA THR A 2 -31.86 -0.63 -0.94
C THR A 2 -30.34 -0.43 -0.95
N GLU A 3 -29.64 -1.15 -0.11
CA GLU A 3 -28.18 -1.20 -0.10
C GLU A 3 -27.69 -1.66 -1.49
N GLY A 4 -26.96 -0.79 -2.19
CA GLY A 4 -26.43 -1.08 -3.52
C GLY A 4 -25.25 -2.04 -3.47
N PRO A 5 -24.77 -2.58 -4.62
CA PRO A 5 -23.67 -3.56 -4.69
C PRO A 5 -22.37 -3.11 -4.00
N LEU A 6 -22.17 -1.81 -3.83
CA LEU A 6 -20.98 -1.25 -3.16
C LEU A 6 -21.06 -1.43 -1.65
N SER A 7 -22.22 -1.25 -1.04
CA SER A 7 -22.41 -1.46 0.40
C SER A 7 -22.17 -2.91 0.80
N ALA A 8 -22.60 -3.87 -0.03
CA ALA A 8 -22.35 -5.29 0.20
C ALA A 8 -20.84 -5.66 0.10
N ARG A 9 -20.09 -5.00 -0.78
CA ARG A 9 -18.62 -5.18 -0.84
C ARG A 9 -17.94 -4.61 0.41
N VAL A 10 -18.28 -3.38 0.78
CA VAL A 10 -17.75 -2.71 1.97
C VAL A 10 -18.02 -3.55 3.21
N GLN A 11 -19.24 -4.11 3.34
CA GLN A 11 -19.57 -4.99 4.47
C GLN A 11 -18.71 -6.26 4.50
N ARG A 12 -18.50 -6.95 3.36
CA ARG A 12 -17.65 -8.15 3.30
C ARG A 12 -16.19 -7.85 3.65
N GLU A 13 -15.64 -6.74 3.18
CA GLU A 13 -14.29 -6.31 3.54
C GLU A 13 -14.20 -6.01 5.04
N GLN A 14 -15.16 -5.29 5.60
CA GLN A 14 -15.24 -5.00 7.04
C GLN A 14 -15.30 -6.27 7.88
N ASP A 15 -16.14 -7.23 7.52
CA ASP A 15 -16.29 -8.51 8.22
C ASP A 15 -14.97 -9.30 8.18
N ALA A 16 -14.31 -9.37 7.01
CA ALA A 16 -13.04 -10.08 6.84
C ALA A 16 -11.90 -9.46 7.68
N PHE A 17 -11.86 -8.15 7.81
CA PHE A 17 -10.87 -7.47 8.67
C PHE A 17 -11.18 -7.64 10.15
N ASN A 18 -12.44 -7.66 10.55
CA ASN A 18 -12.84 -7.90 11.93
C ASN A 18 -12.61 -9.37 12.37
N ASP A 19 -12.71 -10.34 11.46
CA ASP A 19 -12.47 -11.77 11.74
C ASP A 19 -10.96 -12.13 11.80
N GLY A 20 -10.06 -11.21 11.53
CA GLY A 20 -8.62 -11.38 11.59
C GLY A 20 -8.07 -12.30 10.50
N LEU A 21 -7.54 -11.74 9.41
CA LEU A 21 -6.86 -12.52 8.36
C LEU A 21 -5.57 -13.14 8.91
N GLN A 22 -5.46 -14.49 8.87
CA GLN A 22 -4.25 -15.22 9.28
C GLN A 22 -3.10 -14.98 8.28
N ARG A 23 -2.26 -13.99 8.55
CA ARG A 23 -1.13 -13.59 7.68
C ARG A 23 0.23 -14.13 8.13
N ASP A 24 0.40 -14.54 9.39
CA ASP A 24 1.71 -14.74 10.03
C ASP A 24 2.54 -15.88 9.46
N GLY A 25 1.94 -17.02 9.10
CA GLY A 25 2.68 -18.15 8.53
C GLY A 25 3.24 -17.91 7.12
N TYR A 26 2.71 -16.90 6.44
CA TYR A 26 2.98 -16.60 5.05
C TYR A 26 4.13 -15.60 4.86
N MET A 27 4.27 -14.66 5.79
CA MET A 27 5.30 -13.61 5.74
C MET A 27 6.71 -14.18 5.82
N ARG A 28 6.92 -15.23 6.62
CA ARG A 28 8.24 -15.86 6.79
C ARG A 28 8.78 -16.51 5.50
N LEU A 29 7.89 -17.05 4.66
CA LEU A 29 8.28 -17.67 3.39
C LEU A 29 8.89 -16.65 2.41
N PHE A 30 8.47 -15.39 2.50
CA PHE A 30 8.88 -14.32 1.60
C PHE A 30 9.89 -13.33 2.19
N GLU A 31 10.38 -13.56 3.42
CA GLU A 31 11.35 -12.67 4.04
C GLU A 31 12.58 -12.43 3.14
N HIS A 32 13.15 -13.50 2.60
CA HIS A 32 14.30 -13.41 1.68
C HIS A 32 13.97 -12.74 0.34
N THR A 33 12.70 -12.75 -0.08
CA THR A 33 12.30 -12.13 -1.35
C THR A 33 12.21 -10.62 -1.24
N SER A 34 11.74 -10.14 -0.08
CA SER A 34 11.31 -8.74 0.10
C SER A 34 12.35 -7.87 0.83
N HIS A 35 13.28 -8.46 1.58
CA HIS A 35 14.18 -7.75 2.49
C HIS A 35 14.85 -6.51 1.87
N LEU A 36 15.52 -6.65 0.73
CA LEU A 36 16.23 -5.54 0.10
C LEU A 36 15.29 -4.52 -0.54
N PHE A 37 14.13 -4.98 -1.06
CA PHE A 37 13.10 -4.08 -1.58
C PHE A 37 12.43 -3.29 -0.48
N LEU A 38 12.16 -3.88 0.68
CA LEU A 38 11.62 -3.17 1.84
C LEU A 38 12.59 -2.10 2.33
N GLN A 39 13.91 -2.37 2.36
CA GLN A 39 14.90 -1.35 2.69
C GLN A 39 14.94 -0.21 1.66
N ARG A 40 14.85 -0.52 0.37
CA ARG A 40 14.78 0.49 -0.70
C ARG A 40 13.50 1.30 -0.59
N ARG A 41 12.36 0.63 -0.41
CA ARG A 41 11.03 1.25 -0.22
C ARG A 41 11.06 2.21 0.97
N ALA A 42 11.58 1.78 2.11
CA ALA A 42 11.69 2.60 3.30
C ALA A 42 12.45 3.93 3.04
N ARG A 43 13.55 3.89 2.28
CA ARG A 43 14.30 5.11 1.92
C ARG A 43 13.48 6.05 1.01
N ILE A 44 12.74 5.50 0.05
CA ILE A 44 11.89 6.32 -0.85
C ILE A 44 10.74 6.91 -0.06
N VAL A 45 10.04 6.09 0.73
CA VAL A 45 8.94 6.51 1.61
C VAL A 45 9.41 7.63 2.54
N GLN A 46 10.53 7.43 3.25
CA GLN A 46 11.10 8.44 4.14
C GLN A 46 11.39 9.77 3.42
N ASN A 47 11.89 9.69 2.19
CA ASN A 47 12.16 10.91 1.42
C ASN A 47 10.88 11.64 1.00
N GLU A 48 9.86 10.90 0.55
CA GLU A 48 8.58 11.48 0.13
C GLU A 48 7.78 12.02 1.32
N LEU A 49 7.81 11.35 2.47
CA LEU A 49 7.10 11.78 3.68
C LEU A 49 7.61 13.12 4.25
N LYS A 50 8.80 13.60 3.87
CA LYS A 50 9.24 14.95 4.21
C LYS A 50 8.26 16.02 3.72
N HIS A 51 7.53 15.74 2.64
CA HIS A 51 6.49 16.64 2.13
C HIS A 51 5.21 16.65 2.98
N ALA A 52 5.07 15.74 3.94
CA ALA A 52 3.97 15.68 4.90
C ALA A 52 4.26 16.53 6.18
N GLN A 53 5.50 17.00 6.34
CA GLN A 53 5.90 17.82 7.49
C GLN A 53 5.08 19.13 7.53
N ASP A 54 4.44 19.43 8.68
CA ASP A 54 3.58 20.59 8.92
C ASP A 54 2.38 20.74 7.96
N LYS A 55 1.91 19.61 7.41
CA LYS A 55 0.83 19.52 6.42
C LYS A 55 -0.40 18.81 6.96
N ASN A 56 -1.53 18.99 6.27
CA ASN A 56 -2.72 18.16 6.48
C ASN A 56 -2.55 16.85 5.70
N VAL A 57 -2.59 15.75 6.41
CA VAL A 57 -2.27 14.41 5.88
C VAL A 57 -3.45 13.47 6.11
N LEU A 58 -3.80 12.69 5.10
CA LEU A 58 -4.79 11.63 5.17
C LEU A 58 -4.12 10.28 4.93
N GLU A 59 -4.32 9.34 5.84
CA GLU A 59 -4.03 7.93 5.64
C GLU A 59 -5.31 7.14 5.34
N LEU A 60 -5.26 6.34 4.28
CA LEU A 60 -6.27 5.34 4.00
C LEU A 60 -5.82 3.99 4.59
N GLY A 61 -6.63 3.40 5.48
CA GLY A 61 -6.39 2.09 6.07
C GLY A 61 -5.90 2.08 7.53
N SER A 62 -5.50 3.21 8.11
CA SER A 62 -5.12 3.44 9.53
C SER A 62 -4.08 2.50 10.15
N ILE A 63 -3.26 1.80 9.35
CA ILE A 63 -2.34 0.76 9.83
C ILE A 63 -0.85 1.12 9.68
N SER A 64 -0.52 2.09 8.84
CA SER A 64 0.88 2.45 8.51
C SER A 64 1.36 3.76 9.13
N TRP A 65 0.50 4.52 9.81
CA TRP A 65 0.84 5.82 10.40
C TRP A 65 2.04 5.75 11.35
N LYS A 66 2.14 4.69 12.14
CA LYS A 66 3.26 4.51 13.07
C LYS A 66 4.57 4.31 12.32
N SER A 67 4.63 3.30 11.45
CA SER A 67 5.86 2.95 10.70
C SER A 67 6.24 4.00 9.65
N TRP A 68 5.28 4.72 9.08
CA TRP A 68 5.55 5.70 8.03
C TRP A 68 5.70 7.11 8.57
N ILE A 69 4.87 7.55 9.47
CA ILE A 69 4.89 8.92 9.99
C ILE A 69 5.74 9.01 11.26
N GLU A 70 5.40 8.26 12.31
CA GLU A 70 6.06 8.40 13.61
C GLU A 70 7.51 7.94 13.59
N ASP A 71 7.78 6.71 13.10
CA ASP A 71 9.12 6.14 13.08
C ASP A 71 10.09 6.93 12.18
N ASN A 72 9.56 7.65 11.19
CA ASN A 72 10.35 8.57 10.36
C ASN A 72 10.46 9.99 10.95
N GLY A 73 9.88 10.24 12.12
CA GLY A 73 9.97 11.52 12.80
C GLY A 73 9.21 12.67 12.13
N ILE A 74 8.25 12.35 11.25
CA ILE A 74 7.42 13.31 10.56
C ILE A 74 6.37 13.86 11.54
N LYS A 75 6.13 15.15 11.51
CA LYS A 75 5.15 15.85 12.34
C LYS A 75 4.15 16.58 11.45
N PRO A 76 3.09 15.92 11.01
CA PRO A 76 2.01 16.58 10.28
C PRO A 76 1.35 17.66 11.14
N ARG A 77 0.75 18.67 10.52
CA ARG A 77 -0.11 19.61 11.23
C ARG A 77 -1.35 18.89 11.76
N ASN A 78 -2.01 18.13 10.90
CA ASN A 78 -3.09 17.22 11.23
C ASN A 78 -2.86 15.90 10.49
N LEU A 79 -3.05 14.78 11.18
CA LEU A 79 -3.04 13.44 10.60
C LEU A 79 -4.39 12.80 10.82
N TYR A 80 -5.09 12.51 9.75
CA TYR A 80 -6.35 11.76 9.74
C TYR A 80 -6.07 10.35 9.27
N CYS A 81 -6.52 9.35 10.04
CA CYS A 81 -6.39 7.94 9.71
C CYS A 81 -7.79 7.34 9.61
N ILE A 82 -8.21 6.93 8.42
CA ILE A 82 -9.54 6.37 8.19
C ILE A 82 -9.49 4.87 7.95
N ASN A 83 -10.49 4.16 8.44
CA ASN A 83 -10.71 2.75 8.16
C ASN A 83 -12.21 2.43 8.16
N ILE A 84 -12.62 1.36 7.47
CA ILE A 84 -13.99 0.82 7.51
C ILE A 84 -14.19 -0.14 8.70
N SER A 85 -13.11 -0.64 9.30
CA SER A 85 -13.13 -1.54 10.46
C SER A 85 -13.06 -0.75 11.76
N GLN A 86 -14.07 -0.93 12.63
CA GLN A 86 -14.08 -0.36 13.98
C GLN A 86 -12.96 -0.95 14.84
N GLU A 87 -12.59 -2.21 14.62
CA GLU A 87 -11.52 -2.88 15.35
C GLU A 87 -10.17 -2.24 15.03
N GLU A 88 -9.84 -2.03 13.74
CA GLU A 88 -8.62 -1.35 13.31
C GLU A 88 -8.53 0.10 13.85
N ILE A 89 -9.67 0.81 13.90
CA ILE A 89 -9.74 2.14 14.52
C ILE A 89 -9.43 2.07 16.01
N ASN A 90 -9.94 1.07 16.74
CA ASN A 90 -9.68 0.89 18.16
C ASN A 90 -8.21 0.54 18.42
N LEU A 91 -7.62 -0.37 17.63
CA LEU A 91 -6.19 -0.71 17.70
C LEU A 91 -5.29 0.52 17.45
N GLY A 92 -5.68 1.37 16.47
CA GLY A 92 -5.02 2.64 16.23
C GLY A 92 -5.03 3.56 17.45
N LYS A 93 -6.20 3.76 18.06
CA LYS A 93 -6.37 4.58 19.26
C LYS A 93 -5.59 4.03 20.45
N GLU A 94 -5.57 2.72 20.66
CA GLU A 94 -4.76 2.08 21.70
C GLU A 94 -3.26 2.34 21.48
N SER A 95 -2.80 2.23 20.26
CA SER A 95 -1.40 2.47 19.90
C SER A 95 -0.97 3.94 20.05
N GLU A 96 -1.92 4.88 19.95
CA GLU A 96 -1.69 6.33 20.08
C GLU A 96 -1.20 6.75 21.47
N HIS A 97 -1.58 6.02 22.54
CA HIS A 97 -1.25 6.41 23.93
C HIS A 97 0.26 6.58 24.16
N LEU A 98 1.09 5.80 23.47
CA LEU A 98 2.53 5.84 23.58
C LEU A 98 3.19 6.69 22.47
N SER A 99 2.40 7.28 21.59
CA SER A 99 2.86 8.01 20.40
C SER A 99 3.02 9.51 20.66
N LYS A 100 4.01 10.11 19.98
CA LYS A 100 4.19 11.57 19.89
C LYS A 100 3.30 12.21 18.84
N VAL A 101 2.89 11.42 17.84
CA VAL A 101 1.93 11.82 16.81
C VAL A 101 0.53 11.53 17.34
N LYS A 102 -0.42 12.43 17.11
CA LYS A 102 -1.80 12.32 17.56
C LYS A 102 -2.74 12.26 16.34
N PRO A 103 -2.93 11.05 15.75
CA PRO A 103 -3.83 10.89 14.63
C PRO A 103 -5.30 11.04 15.03
N HIS A 104 -6.10 11.58 14.14
CA HIS A 104 -7.56 11.54 14.22
C HIS A 104 -8.06 10.25 13.56
N PHE A 105 -8.40 9.24 14.35
CA PHE A 105 -8.94 7.97 13.85
C PHE A 105 -10.43 8.07 13.60
N ILE A 106 -10.87 7.82 12.37
CA ILE A 106 -12.27 7.99 11.92
C ILE A 106 -12.73 6.73 11.20
N LEU A 107 -13.88 6.19 11.64
CA LEU A 107 -14.58 5.14 10.91
C LEU A 107 -15.21 5.75 9.66
N MET A 108 -14.66 5.46 8.48
CA MET A 108 -15.06 6.10 7.23
C MET A 108 -14.76 5.21 6.03
N ASP A 109 -15.63 5.27 5.03
CA ASP A 109 -15.45 4.61 3.73
C ASP A 109 -14.65 5.50 2.76
N ALA A 110 -13.54 4.98 2.24
CA ALA A 110 -12.70 5.68 1.28
C ALA A 110 -13.38 5.96 -0.08
N HIS A 111 -14.55 5.37 -0.33
CA HIS A 111 -15.36 5.65 -1.53
C HIS A 111 -16.29 6.85 -1.37
N ASN A 112 -16.39 7.41 -0.17
CA ASN A 112 -17.21 8.58 0.13
C ASN A 112 -16.62 9.31 1.32
N LEU A 113 -15.59 10.12 1.05
CA LEU A 113 -14.85 10.85 2.08
C LEU A 113 -15.65 12.06 2.55
N ASP A 114 -15.96 12.11 3.85
CA ASP A 114 -16.64 13.24 4.48
C ASP A 114 -15.63 14.37 4.81
N PHE A 115 -14.92 14.82 3.79
CA PHE A 115 -14.01 15.95 3.82
C PHE A 115 -14.31 16.89 2.65
N GLU A 116 -14.05 18.17 2.84
CA GLU A 116 -14.17 19.17 1.80
C GLU A 116 -13.14 18.94 0.67
N ASP A 117 -13.44 19.49 -0.52
CA ASP A 117 -12.49 19.51 -1.63
C ASP A 117 -11.19 20.22 -1.19
N ASP A 118 -10.07 19.80 -1.73
CA ASP A 118 -8.77 20.44 -1.52
C ASP A 118 -8.36 20.58 -0.03
N SER A 119 -8.75 19.62 0.83
CA SER A 119 -8.48 19.64 2.28
C SER A 119 -7.08 19.18 2.65
N PHE A 120 -6.50 18.27 1.85
CA PHE A 120 -5.25 17.60 2.19
C PHE A 120 -4.09 18.01 1.29
N ASP A 121 -2.92 18.10 1.88
CA ASP A 121 -1.66 18.35 1.16
C ASP A 121 -0.99 17.03 0.75
N PHE A 122 -1.28 15.94 1.49
CA PHE A 122 -0.68 14.62 1.29
C PHE A 122 -1.68 13.51 1.62
N VAL A 123 -1.85 12.55 0.72
CA VAL A 123 -2.69 11.34 0.93
C VAL A 123 -1.84 10.10 0.72
N TYR A 124 -1.91 9.14 1.64
CA TYR A 124 -1.12 7.92 1.52
C TYR A 124 -1.89 6.69 2.01
N GLY A 125 -1.36 5.52 1.64
CA GLY A 125 -1.86 4.24 2.12
C GLY A 125 -0.93 3.08 1.74
N CYS A 126 -1.01 2.01 2.50
CA CYS A 126 -0.23 0.80 2.27
C CYS A 126 -1.17 -0.39 2.14
N ALA A 127 -1.13 -1.07 1.00
CA ALA A 127 -1.94 -2.25 0.71
C ALA A 127 -3.45 -2.01 0.91
N ILE A 128 -3.97 -0.91 0.38
CA ILE A 128 -5.37 -0.50 0.55
C ILE A 128 -6.14 -0.36 -0.75
N LEU A 129 -5.55 0.20 -1.82
CA LEU A 129 -6.28 0.50 -3.05
C LEU A 129 -6.85 -0.76 -3.72
N HIS A 130 -6.19 -1.90 -3.56
CA HIS A 130 -6.63 -3.17 -4.12
C HIS A 130 -7.85 -3.80 -3.41
N HIS A 131 -8.25 -3.27 -2.25
CA HIS A 131 -9.48 -3.60 -1.55
C HIS A 131 -10.65 -2.70 -1.95
N LEU A 132 -10.40 -1.59 -2.66
CA LEU A 132 -11.40 -0.58 -2.99
C LEU A 132 -11.99 -0.76 -4.39
N ASP A 133 -13.16 -0.17 -4.64
CA ASP A 133 -13.54 0.21 -6.00
C ASP A 133 -12.59 1.31 -6.44
N TYR A 134 -11.61 0.91 -7.25
CA TYR A 134 -10.44 1.74 -7.53
C TYR A 134 -10.80 3.10 -8.12
N SER A 135 -11.65 3.12 -9.14
CA SER A 135 -11.99 4.37 -9.84
C SER A 135 -12.70 5.35 -8.91
N ARG A 136 -13.64 4.84 -8.11
CA ARG A 136 -14.39 5.67 -7.17
C ARG A 136 -13.51 6.20 -6.03
N ALA A 137 -12.68 5.36 -5.45
CA ALA A 137 -11.73 5.79 -4.42
C ALA A 137 -10.71 6.80 -4.97
N LEU A 138 -10.24 6.59 -6.23
CA LEU A 138 -9.32 7.51 -6.88
C LEU A 138 -9.97 8.88 -7.16
N ASP A 139 -11.26 8.93 -7.47
CA ASP A 139 -12.00 10.18 -7.63
C ASP A 139 -12.07 10.95 -6.30
N GLU A 140 -12.35 10.27 -5.20
CA GLU A 140 -12.39 10.88 -3.87
C GLU A 140 -11.00 11.35 -3.40
N ILE A 141 -9.95 10.53 -3.60
CA ILE A 141 -8.56 10.93 -3.32
C ILE A 141 -8.21 12.21 -4.11
N TYR A 142 -8.57 12.24 -5.39
CA TYR A 142 -8.31 13.41 -6.22
C TYR A 142 -9.08 14.63 -5.72
N ARG A 143 -10.34 14.47 -5.34
CA ARG A 143 -11.21 15.56 -4.86
C ARG A 143 -10.66 16.22 -3.59
N VAL A 144 -10.32 15.39 -2.59
CA VAL A 144 -9.87 15.91 -1.28
C VAL A 144 -8.42 16.39 -1.26
N LEU A 145 -7.60 15.99 -2.24
CA LEU A 145 -6.20 16.40 -2.32
C LEU A 145 -6.10 17.77 -3.01
N LYS A 146 -5.35 18.70 -2.45
CA LYS A 146 -5.10 20.04 -3.04
C LYS A 146 -4.41 19.95 -4.39
N PRO A 147 -4.61 20.92 -5.31
CA PRO A 147 -3.76 21.06 -6.49
C PRO A 147 -2.28 21.08 -6.11
N GLY A 148 -1.47 20.27 -6.78
CA GLY A 148 -0.05 20.07 -6.42
C GLY A 148 0.20 19.24 -5.16
N GLY A 149 -0.84 18.76 -4.48
CA GLY A 149 -0.76 17.83 -3.36
C GLY A 149 -0.22 16.47 -3.80
N LYS A 150 0.34 15.72 -2.87
CA LYS A 150 1.05 14.47 -3.15
C LYS A 150 0.31 13.22 -2.71
N ILE A 151 0.54 12.14 -3.43
CA ILE A 151 0.08 10.79 -3.07
C ILE A 151 1.27 9.84 -2.92
N LEU A 152 1.11 8.84 -2.02
CA LEU A 152 2.09 7.78 -1.80
C LEU A 152 1.36 6.46 -1.48
N PHE A 153 1.43 5.48 -2.38
CA PHE A 153 0.77 4.18 -2.20
C PHE A 153 1.72 3.03 -2.47
N ALA A 154 1.68 2.00 -1.63
CA ALA A 154 2.40 0.75 -1.84
C ALA A 154 1.39 -0.38 -2.08
N GLU A 155 1.35 -0.94 -3.29
CA GLU A 155 0.28 -1.84 -3.72
C GLU A 155 0.78 -3.13 -4.39
N PRO A 156 0.05 -4.24 -4.26
CA PRO A 156 0.33 -5.45 -5.01
C PRO A 156 -0.12 -5.31 -6.47
N LEU A 157 0.64 -5.93 -7.39
CA LEU A 157 0.30 -6.06 -8.80
C LEU A 157 -0.29 -7.44 -9.12
N GLY A 158 -1.30 -7.45 -9.99
CA GLY A 158 -2.08 -8.65 -10.30
C GLY A 158 -1.59 -9.49 -11.47
N ILE A 159 -0.60 -9.04 -12.24
CA ILE A 159 -0.21 -9.66 -13.51
C ILE A 159 0.82 -10.78 -13.32
N ASN A 160 1.64 -10.73 -12.28
CA ASN A 160 2.70 -11.71 -12.03
C ASN A 160 2.15 -13.15 -11.99
N PRO A 161 2.57 -14.06 -12.89
CA PRO A 161 2.04 -15.42 -12.96
C PRO A 161 2.40 -16.26 -11.72
N ILE A 162 3.56 -16.03 -11.11
CA ILE A 162 3.99 -16.70 -9.88
C ILE A 162 3.11 -16.22 -8.72
N ALA A 163 2.87 -14.92 -8.62
CA ALA A 163 1.96 -14.38 -7.63
C ALA A 163 0.52 -14.92 -7.80
N LYS A 164 0.06 -15.10 -9.05
CA LYS A 164 -1.23 -15.77 -9.33
C LYS A 164 -1.26 -17.22 -8.83
N LEU A 165 -0.20 -17.98 -9.08
CA LEU A 165 -0.11 -19.37 -8.61
C LEU A 165 -0.15 -19.42 -7.07
N VAL A 166 0.66 -18.59 -6.42
CA VAL A 166 0.66 -18.47 -4.96
C VAL A 166 -0.72 -18.06 -4.44
N ARG A 167 -1.41 -17.17 -5.13
CA ARG A 167 -2.78 -16.74 -4.80
C ARG A 167 -3.78 -17.90 -4.84
N VAL A 168 -3.69 -18.77 -5.82
CA VAL A 168 -4.55 -19.97 -5.92
C VAL A 168 -4.27 -20.94 -4.76
N MET A 169 -3.01 -21.04 -4.33
CA MET A 169 -2.60 -21.95 -3.24
C MET A 169 -2.93 -21.42 -1.84
N THR A 170 -3.24 -20.12 -1.71
CA THR A 170 -3.45 -19.46 -0.41
C THR A 170 -4.75 -18.62 -0.37
N PRO A 171 -5.92 -19.24 -0.60
CA PRO A 171 -7.20 -18.52 -0.64
C PRO A 171 -7.57 -17.91 0.71
N PHE A 172 -7.15 -18.51 1.83
CA PHE A 172 -7.44 -18.08 3.20
C PHE A 172 -6.69 -16.81 3.63
N ALA A 173 -5.70 -16.37 2.85
CA ALA A 173 -4.91 -15.18 3.16
C ALA A 173 -5.48 -13.89 2.55
N ARG A 174 -6.74 -13.89 2.13
CA ARG A 174 -7.34 -12.78 1.34
C ARG A 174 -8.83 -12.64 1.53
N THR A 175 -9.31 -11.42 1.19
CA THR A 175 -10.73 -11.18 1.00
C THR A 175 -11.17 -11.58 -0.42
N ILE A 176 -12.44 -11.86 -0.59
CA ILE A 176 -13.01 -12.28 -1.88
C ILE A 176 -13.04 -11.14 -2.90
N ASP A 177 -13.09 -9.91 -2.42
CA ASP A 177 -13.20 -8.69 -3.22
C ASP A 177 -11.83 -8.04 -3.55
N GLU A 178 -10.74 -8.58 -3.00
CA GLU A 178 -9.37 -8.12 -3.24
C GLU A 178 -8.97 -8.22 -4.72
N LYS A 179 -8.64 -7.09 -5.33
CA LYS A 179 -8.23 -7.00 -6.74
C LYS A 179 -6.90 -6.25 -6.85
N PRO A 180 -5.75 -6.95 -6.89
CA PRO A 180 -4.47 -6.30 -7.12
C PRO A 180 -4.48 -5.43 -8.35
N LEU A 181 -3.70 -4.34 -8.32
CA LEU A 181 -3.66 -3.37 -9.40
C LEU A 181 -3.19 -4.02 -10.70
N MET A 182 -3.91 -3.73 -11.76
CA MET A 182 -3.57 -4.10 -13.13
C MET A 182 -3.07 -2.85 -13.86
N PHE A 183 -2.62 -3.02 -15.09
CA PHE A 183 -2.12 -1.91 -15.90
C PHE A 183 -3.13 -0.78 -16.10
N LYS A 184 -4.40 -1.12 -16.26
CA LYS A 184 -5.47 -0.13 -16.47
C LYS A 184 -5.64 0.84 -15.29
N GLU A 185 -5.48 0.34 -14.04
CA GLU A 185 -5.56 1.18 -12.84
C GLU A 185 -4.38 2.16 -12.76
N LEU A 186 -3.18 1.73 -13.15
CA LEU A 186 -2.01 2.61 -13.23
C LEU A 186 -2.19 3.69 -14.30
N LEU A 187 -2.74 3.34 -15.47
CA LEU A 187 -3.04 4.34 -16.52
C LEU A 187 -4.13 5.33 -16.09
N GLU A 188 -5.14 4.88 -15.35
CA GLU A 188 -6.19 5.74 -14.81
C GLU A 188 -5.59 6.76 -13.82
N LEU A 189 -4.71 6.31 -12.95
CA LEU A 189 -3.98 7.17 -12.01
C LEU A 189 -3.12 8.20 -12.74
N GLU A 190 -2.40 7.81 -13.80
CA GLU A 190 -1.57 8.71 -14.61
C GLU A 190 -2.37 9.82 -15.32
N LYS A 191 -3.68 9.63 -15.55
CA LYS A 191 -4.53 10.71 -16.09
C LYS A 191 -4.71 11.86 -15.09
N LYS A 192 -4.78 11.55 -13.81
CA LYS A 192 -5.07 12.52 -12.72
C LYS A 192 -3.79 13.05 -12.06
N PHE A 193 -2.75 12.24 -12.02
CA PHE A 193 -1.51 12.54 -11.29
C PHE A 193 -0.28 12.48 -12.20
N ASN A 194 0.73 13.31 -11.90
CA ASN A 194 2.09 13.12 -12.42
C ASN A 194 2.78 12.10 -11.51
N THR A 195 3.05 10.88 -12.03
CA THR A 195 3.46 9.74 -11.21
C THR A 195 4.87 9.25 -11.49
N SER A 196 5.49 8.68 -10.46
CA SER A 196 6.67 7.83 -10.53
C SER A 196 6.34 6.48 -9.91
N HIS A 197 6.63 5.40 -10.63
CA HIS A 197 6.36 4.04 -10.20
C HIS A 197 7.67 3.31 -9.91
N TYR A 198 7.81 2.75 -8.71
CA TYR A 198 8.93 1.92 -8.31
C TYR A 198 8.47 0.48 -8.21
N TYR A 199 8.80 -0.32 -9.21
CA TYR A 199 8.43 -1.73 -9.30
C TYR A 199 9.37 -2.59 -8.48
N GLU A 200 8.82 -3.61 -7.80
CA GLU A 200 9.52 -4.42 -6.83
C GLU A 200 9.16 -5.90 -6.97
N GLU A 201 10.17 -6.78 -6.80
CA GLU A 201 10.03 -8.22 -6.68
C GLU A 201 9.51 -8.93 -7.94
N PHE A 202 10.44 -9.29 -8.83
CA PHE A 202 10.19 -10.16 -9.98
C PHE A 202 11.03 -11.45 -9.85
N LEU A 203 12.31 -11.45 -10.24
CA LEU A 203 13.20 -12.59 -10.08
C LEU A 203 13.57 -12.84 -8.61
N SER A 204 13.53 -11.80 -7.80
CA SER A 204 13.72 -11.91 -6.34
C SER A 204 12.68 -12.81 -5.68
N VAL A 205 11.49 -13.01 -6.27
CA VAL A 205 10.49 -13.95 -5.72
C VAL A 205 11.02 -15.39 -5.75
N PRO A 206 11.28 -16.04 -6.91
CA PRO A 206 11.78 -17.41 -6.93
C PRO A 206 13.18 -17.54 -6.31
N LEU A 207 14.10 -16.60 -6.56
CA LEU A 207 15.46 -16.66 -6.01
C LEU A 207 15.50 -16.41 -4.51
N GLY A 208 14.58 -15.61 -3.98
CA GLY A 208 14.42 -15.40 -2.54
C GLY A 208 13.91 -16.65 -1.82
N VAL A 209 12.94 -17.37 -2.43
CA VAL A 209 12.49 -18.67 -1.88
C VAL A 209 13.66 -19.67 -1.85
N ILE A 210 14.42 -19.79 -2.94
CA ILE A 210 15.64 -20.61 -2.98
C ILE A 210 16.63 -20.17 -1.90
N SER A 211 16.86 -18.87 -1.77
CA SER A 211 17.73 -18.30 -0.75
C SER A 211 17.30 -18.67 0.67
N GLY A 212 16.00 -18.66 0.97
CA GLY A 212 15.45 -19.04 2.27
C GLY A 212 15.67 -20.51 2.64
N ILE A 213 15.92 -21.39 1.64
CA ILE A 213 16.26 -22.79 1.86
C ILE A 213 17.75 -22.95 2.27
N PHE A 214 18.66 -22.16 1.65
CA PHE A 214 20.10 -22.35 1.79
C PHE A 214 20.77 -21.36 2.73
N PHE A 215 20.14 -20.24 3.06
CA PHE A 215 20.73 -19.18 3.87
C PHE A 215 19.82 -18.77 5.02
N ASN A 216 20.36 -18.57 6.19
CA ASN A 216 19.63 -18.04 7.35
C ASN A 216 19.43 -16.52 7.28
N ASN A 217 20.36 -15.80 6.62
CA ASN A 217 20.32 -14.35 6.53
C ASN A 217 19.67 -13.91 5.20
N PRO A 218 18.59 -13.14 5.21
CA PRO A 218 17.96 -12.63 4.00
C PRO A 218 18.85 -11.66 3.20
N ASN A 219 19.89 -11.09 3.80
CA ASN A 219 20.86 -10.24 3.13
C ASN A 219 22.11 -11.04 2.74
N ASN A 220 22.02 -11.87 1.70
CA ASN A 220 23.10 -12.70 1.20
C ASN A 220 23.40 -12.40 -0.28
N TRP A 221 24.41 -13.09 -0.84
CA TRP A 221 24.82 -12.83 -2.23
C TRP A 221 23.74 -13.12 -3.26
N LEU A 222 22.90 -14.17 -3.05
CA LEU A 222 21.85 -14.57 -3.99
C LEU A 222 20.71 -13.53 -4.01
N THR A 223 20.28 -13.06 -2.84
CA THR A 223 19.24 -12.02 -2.74
C THR A 223 19.71 -10.69 -3.31
N ARG A 224 21.01 -10.34 -3.11
CA ARG A 224 21.63 -9.15 -3.71
C ARG A 224 21.70 -9.25 -5.24
N LEU A 225 22.06 -10.43 -5.76
CA LEU A 225 22.05 -10.69 -7.20
C LEU A 225 20.64 -10.53 -7.77
N ALA A 226 19.64 -11.18 -7.16
CA ALA A 226 18.25 -11.10 -7.57
C ALA A 226 17.72 -9.67 -7.57
N PHE A 227 17.99 -8.91 -6.51
CA PHE A 227 17.63 -7.50 -6.38
C PHE A 227 18.24 -6.64 -7.51
N ASN A 228 19.54 -6.79 -7.79
CA ASN A 228 20.22 -6.04 -8.84
C ASN A 228 19.71 -6.42 -10.24
N LEU A 229 19.39 -7.69 -10.47
CA LEU A 229 18.77 -8.15 -11.71
C LEU A 229 17.39 -7.52 -11.89
N ASP A 230 16.55 -7.50 -10.87
CA ASP A 230 15.23 -6.88 -10.93
C ASP A 230 15.31 -5.39 -11.26
N LEU A 231 16.22 -4.65 -10.63
CA LEU A 231 16.44 -3.24 -10.93
C LEU A 231 16.91 -3.02 -12.37
N SER A 232 17.82 -3.88 -12.86
CA SER A 232 18.35 -3.81 -14.23
C SER A 232 17.26 -4.14 -15.24
N LEU A 233 16.49 -5.20 -15.04
CA LEU A 233 15.38 -5.61 -15.90
C LEU A 233 14.31 -4.52 -15.99
N ASN A 234 13.92 -3.94 -14.85
CA ASN A 234 12.96 -2.84 -14.82
C ASN A 234 13.43 -1.63 -15.65
N ARG A 235 14.74 -1.35 -15.62
CA ARG A 235 15.33 -0.23 -16.37
C ARG A 235 15.47 -0.53 -17.86
N MET A 236 15.97 -1.73 -18.20
CA MET A 236 16.29 -2.11 -19.58
C MET A 236 15.06 -2.54 -20.37
N PHE A 237 14.08 -3.15 -19.71
CA PHE A 237 12.89 -3.74 -20.33
C PHE A 237 11.61 -3.24 -19.66
N PRO A 238 11.16 -1.99 -19.95
CA PRO A 238 9.98 -1.39 -19.28
C PRO A 238 8.70 -2.22 -19.43
N PHE A 239 8.56 -3.04 -20.46
CA PHE A 239 7.40 -3.91 -20.65
C PHE A 239 7.32 -5.06 -19.63
N LEU A 240 8.44 -5.42 -18.96
CA LEU A 240 8.45 -6.42 -17.88
C LEU A 240 7.91 -5.88 -16.54
N ARG A 241 7.70 -4.58 -16.41
CA ARG A 241 7.23 -3.93 -15.17
C ARG A 241 5.97 -4.56 -14.60
N TYR A 242 5.09 -5.03 -15.48
CA TYR A 242 3.83 -5.66 -15.10
C TYR A 242 3.99 -7.07 -14.51
N LEU A 243 5.16 -7.69 -14.66
CA LEU A 243 5.48 -8.98 -14.07
C LEU A 243 6.04 -8.85 -12.64
N PHE A 244 6.26 -7.64 -12.18
CA PHE A 244 6.66 -7.39 -10.80
C PHE A 244 5.47 -7.64 -9.84
N ARG A 245 5.79 -7.93 -8.57
CA ARG A 245 4.79 -8.31 -7.58
C ARG A 245 4.17 -7.11 -6.88
N HIS A 246 4.96 -6.06 -6.65
CA HIS A 246 4.53 -4.83 -5.98
C HIS A 246 4.95 -3.58 -6.76
N VAL A 247 4.27 -2.49 -6.47
CA VAL A 247 4.61 -1.16 -6.94
C VAL A 247 4.47 -0.15 -5.79
N LEU A 248 5.50 0.69 -5.62
CA LEU A 248 5.37 1.91 -4.83
C LEU A 248 5.07 3.05 -5.80
N ILE A 249 3.98 3.74 -5.58
CA ILE A 249 3.44 4.83 -6.39
C ILE A 249 3.67 6.13 -5.65
N VAL A 250 4.38 7.05 -6.28
CA VAL A 250 4.51 8.45 -5.84
C VAL A 250 3.86 9.32 -6.89
N GLY A 251 3.01 10.25 -6.50
CA GLY A 251 2.33 11.13 -7.45
C GLY A 251 2.11 12.53 -6.93
N THR A 252 1.84 13.44 -7.87
CA THR A 252 1.44 14.82 -7.57
C THR A 252 0.19 15.14 -8.38
N ARG A 253 -0.85 15.67 -7.75
CA ARG A 253 -2.10 16.08 -8.41
C ARG A 253 -1.79 17.13 -9.49
N LYS A 254 -2.31 16.88 -10.69
CA LYS A 254 -2.19 17.79 -11.84
C LYS A 254 -3.01 19.06 -11.64
#